data_c5dcb6ec8feda20295bdc8792affdffd
#
_entry.id   c5dcb6ec8feda20295bdc8792affdffd
#
_cell.length_a   1.000
_cell.length_b   1.000
_cell.length_c   1.000
_cell.angle_alpha   90.00
_cell.angle_beta   90.00
_cell.angle_gamma   90.00
#
_symmetry.space_group_name_H-M   'P 1'
#
loop_
_entity.id
_entity.type
_entity.pdbx_description
1 polymer ?
#
loop_
_entity_poly.entity_id
_entity_poly.type
_entity_poly.pdbx_seq_one_letter_code
_entity_poly.pdbx_strand_id
1 'polypeptide(L)'
;MTETPGPAPTRRGVGGPPPLTPVLVQILALAVLALLPGMAAALPEGANGQEPGFHFGQPLWFWALLMPLPVGLWLWRSAARAARGPIHRYADPHLLPHLTGTRELKTHERWGRFLAWSLLWSLLVLAMAGPRWGYTDVRLFHPGNNLLILLDISRSMQVTDTAPNRLARARQEIQDLIEHNRQVRIGLLAFASVPHVLSPITEDTQSLLNTLPALSTDLTQLQGSRLHGALDRAEALLAGLPEDSARAILLISDGDFDETGLEERVRGLAEKGIRFHALGIGSADGGPVPGRGGGWLTDRGGQSIISRLEEQQLDALAKAGGGIYRQADYRQDDTEDLLAAAAVATLPPTASDERTRVWHERYILPVFLVMALLLPRFRGHRWWRRAS
;
A
#
# COMPACT_ATOMS: atom_id res chain seq x y z
N MET A 1 -27.74 -59.38 74.23
CA MET A 1 -26.94 -59.15 73.03
C MET A 1 -27.81 -58.35 72.10
N THR A 2 -27.69 -57.06 72.15
CA THR A 2 -28.48 -56.11 71.39
C THR A 2 -27.64 -55.69 70.19
N GLU A 3 -28.02 -56.15 68.99
CA GLU A 3 -27.42 -55.67 67.71
C GLU A 3 -27.96 -54.28 67.35
N THR A 4 -27.08 -53.34 67.28
CA THR A 4 -27.37 -52.00 66.73
C THR A 4 -27.46 -52.06 65.23
N PRO A 5 -28.47 -51.47 64.53
CA PRO A 5 -28.57 -51.44 63.11
C PRO A 5 -27.55 -50.43 62.56
N GLY A 6 -26.74 -50.86 61.57
CA GLY A 6 -25.78 -50.04 60.85
C GLY A 6 -26.44 -48.94 59.98
N PRO A 7 -25.73 -47.84 59.67
CA PRO A 7 -26.30 -46.71 58.99
C PRO A 7 -26.67 -47.08 57.54
N ALA A 8 -27.86 -46.65 57.12
CA ALA A 8 -28.40 -46.83 55.81
C ALA A 8 -27.48 -46.22 54.71
N PRO A 9 -27.32 -46.87 53.55
CA PRO A 9 -26.49 -46.31 52.47
C PRO A 9 -27.14 -45.04 51.88
N THR A 10 -26.41 -43.96 51.94
CA THR A 10 -26.80 -42.70 51.32
C THR A 10 -26.98 -42.93 49.78
N ARG A 11 -28.23 -42.73 49.33
CA ARG A 11 -28.56 -42.69 47.90
C ARG A 11 -27.72 -41.59 47.22
N ARG A 12 -26.63 -41.96 46.59
CA ARG A 12 -25.96 -41.08 45.58
C ARG A 12 -26.92 -40.91 44.43
N GLY A 13 -27.36 -39.67 44.22
CA GLY A 13 -28.28 -39.30 43.15
C GLY A 13 -27.80 -39.84 41.82
N VAL A 14 -28.70 -40.53 41.13
CA VAL A 14 -28.55 -40.90 39.70
C VAL A 14 -28.31 -39.60 38.95
N GLY A 15 -27.12 -39.49 38.32
CA GLY A 15 -26.73 -38.34 37.56
C GLY A 15 -27.79 -38.02 36.49
N GLY A 16 -28.54 -36.95 36.71
CA GLY A 16 -29.48 -36.41 35.74
C GLY A 16 -28.74 -36.03 34.44
N PRO A 17 -29.47 -35.84 33.37
CA PRO A 17 -28.87 -35.35 32.12
C PRO A 17 -28.07 -34.07 32.42
N PRO A 18 -26.92 -33.86 31.77
CA PRO A 18 -26.11 -32.68 32.04
C PRO A 18 -26.96 -31.43 31.88
N PRO A 19 -26.77 -30.44 32.74
CA PRO A 19 -27.57 -29.21 32.72
C PRO A 19 -27.54 -28.60 31.31
N LEU A 20 -28.70 -28.28 30.77
CA LEU A 20 -28.87 -27.63 29.47
C LEU A 20 -28.21 -26.22 29.43
N THR A 21 -27.92 -25.66 30.62
CA THR A 21 -27.35 -24.33 30.79
C THR A 21 -26.09 -24.07 29.99
N PRO A 22 -25.04 -24.93 29.90
CA PRO A 22 -23.86 -24.63 29.11
C PRO A 22 -24.13 -24.64 27.61
N VAL A 23 -25.08 -25.48 27.13
CA VAL A 23 -25.46 -25.53 25.72
C VAL A 23 -26.29 -24.29 25.34
N LEU A 24 -27.23 -23.91 26.22
CA LEU A 24 -28.04 -22.69 26.05
C LEU A 24 -27.19 -21.43 26.11
N VAL A 25 -26.23 -21.34 27.03
CA VAL A 25 -25.28 -20.22 27.09
C VAL A 25 -24.42 -20.14 25.82
N GLN A 26 -23.99 -21.28 25.31
CA GLN A 26 -23.20 -21.32 24.09
C GLN A 26 -24.04 -20.93 22.85
N ILE A 27 -25.28 -21.39 22.76
CA ILE A 27 -26.22 -21.01 21.69
C ILE A 27 -26.52 -19.49 21.78
N LEU A 28 -26.76 -18.98 23.00
CA LEU A 28 -27.03 -17.56 23.20
C LEU A 28 -25.79 -16.71 22.85
N ALA A 29 -24.61 -17.13 23.29
CA ALA A 29 -23.35 -16.45 22.92
C ALA A 29 -23.09 -16.46 21.41
N LEU A 30 -23.36 -17.60 20.76
CA LEU A 30 -23.24 -17.72 19.30
C LEU A 30 -24.31 -16.88 18.55
N ALA A 31 -25.53 -16.82 19.07
CA ALA A 31 -26.61 -15.98 18.53
C ALA A 31 -26.26 -14.49 18.65
N VAL A 32 -25.74 -14.06 19.79
CA VAL A 32 -25.28 -12.68 20.01
C VAL A 32 -24.09 -12.36 19.11
N LEU A 33 -23.10 -13.25 18.99
CA LEU A 33 -21.97 -13.05 18.08
C LEU A 33 -22.41 -13.05 16.61
N ALA A 34 -23.41 -13.86 16.23
CA ALA A 34 -23.94 -13.88 14.85
C ALA A 34 -24.77 -12.63 14.50
N LEU A 35 -25.37 -11.97 15.48
CA LEU A 35 -26.09 -10.71 15.30
C LEU A 35 -25.16 -9.49 15.23
N LEU A 36 -23.96 -9.55 15.84
CA LEU A 36 -22.99 -8.46 15.82
C LEU A 36 -22.60 -8.01 14.38
N PRO A 37 -22.40 -8.91 13.40
CA PRO A 37 -22.08 -8.48 12.03
C PRO A 37 -23.26 -7.77 11.34
N GLY A 38 -24.50 -8.19 11.63
CA GLY A 38 -25.70 -7.53 11.12
C GLY A 38 -25.86 -6.10 11.68
N MET A 39 -25.48 -5.89 12.92
CA MET A 39 -25.48 -4.55 13.54
C MET A 39 -24.34 -3.68 12.98
N ALA A 40 -23.16 -4.25 12.74
CA ALA A 40 -22.04 -3.51 12.14
C ALA A 40 -22.29 -3.13 10.67
N ALA A 41 -23.00 -3.98 9.92
CA ALA A 41 -23.39 -3.69 8.53
C ALA A 41 -24.62 -2.77 8.43
N ALA A 42 -25.41 -2.65 9.49
CA ALA A 42 -26.60 -1.79 9.55
C ALA A 42 -26.34 -0.39 10.13
N LEU A 43 -25.13 -0.13 10.61
CA LEU A 43 -24.74 1.23 10.97
C LEU A 43 -24.57 2.03 9.66
N PRO A 44 -25.41 3.04 9.40
CA PRO A 44 -25.21 3.88 8.22
C PRO A 44 -23.82 4.48 8.30
N GLU A 45 -23.13 4.53 7.17
CA GLU A 45 -21.93 5.33 7.00
C GLU A 45 -22.23 6.70 7.59
N GLY A 46 -21.58 7.00 8.70
CA GLY A 46 -22.03 8.05 9.60
C GLY A 46 -22.07 9.39 8.91
N ALA A 47 -23.25 9.97 8.87
CA ALA A 47 -23.50 11.35 8.46
C ALA A 47 -22.65 12.38 9.24
N ASN A 48 -21.87 11.97 10.25
CA ASN A 48 -21.07 12.80 11.13
C ASN A 48 -19.57 12.54 11.09
N GLY A 49 -19.05 11.79 10.10
CA GLY A 49 -17.58 11.59 9.97
C GLY A 49 -16.91 10.80 11.10
N GLN A 50 -17.67 10.26 12.07
CA GLN A 50 -17.16 9.38 13.10
C GLN A 50 -17.20 7.94 12.60
N GLU A 51 -16.05 7.47 12.21
CA GLU A 51 -15.81 6.10 11.74
C GLU A 51 -16.01 5.09 12.87
N PRO A 52 -16.59 3.90 12.59
CA PRO A 52 -16.66 2.84 13.57
C PRO A 52 -15.24 2.44 13.96
N GLY A 53 -14.88 2.66 15.23
CA GLY A 53 -13.52 2.38 15.73
C GLY A 53 -13.15 0.89 15.67
N PHE A 54 -14.14 0.01 15.45
CA PHE A 54 -13.97 -1.45 15.40
C PHE A 54 -14.98 -2.08 14.44
N HIS A 55 -14.49 -2.93 13.52
CA HIS A 55 -15.35 -3.73 12.63
C HIS A 55 -14.64 -5.03 12.20
N PHE A 56 -15.41 -5.95 11.61
CA PHE A 56 -14.87 -7.19 11.06
C PHE A 56 -14.77 -7.10 9.53
N GLY A 57 -13.60 -7.45 9.00
CA GLY A 57 -13.35 -7.41 7.55
C GLY A 57 -14.15 -8.45 6.76
N GLN A 58 -14.43 -9.61 7.37
CA GLN A 58 -15.12 -10.72 6.71
C GLN A 58 -16.19 -11.35 7.63
N PRO A 59 -17.33 -10.67 7.84
CA PRO A 59 -18.36 -11.12 8.78
C PRO A 59 -19.02 -12.46 8.42
N LEU A 60 -18.94 -12.89 7.15
CA LEU A 60 -19.47 -14.18 6.71
C LEU A 60 -18.88 -15.38 7.45
N TRP A 61 -17.66 -15.27 7.99
CA TRP A 61 -17.04 -16.32 8.78
C TRP A 61 -17.78 -16.66 10.06
N PHE A 62 -18.60 -15.77 10.59
CA PHE A 62 -19.40 -16.06 11.78
C PHE A 62 -20.42 -17.19 11.57
N TRP A 63 -20.86 -17.47 10.33
CA TRP A 63 -21.70 -18.64 10.03
C TRP A 63 -21.00 -19.95 10.38
N ALA A 64 -19.66 -20.01 10.34
CA ALA A 64 -18.90 -21.18 10.73
C ALA A 64 -18.99 -21.50 12.24
N LEU A 65 -19.43 -20.53 13.08
CA LEU A 65 -19.74 -20.79 14.50
C LEU A 65 -20.91 -21.74 14.73
N LEU A 66 -21.75 -21.95 13.72
CA LEU A 66 -22.86 -22.92 13.80
C LEU A 66 -22.37 -24.37 13.70
N MET A 67 -21.14 -24.61 13.17
CA MET A 67 -20.60 -25.96 12.96
C MET A 67 -20.50 -26.84 14.24
N PRO A 68 -20.14 -26.35 15.43
CA PRO A 68 -20.16 -27.13 16.66
C PRO A 68 -21.56 -27.57 17.14
N LEU A 69 -22.63 -26.88 16.73
CA LEU A 69 -23.99 -27.14 17.23
C LEU A 69 -24.49 -28.56 16.94
N PRO A 70 -24.42 -29.12 15.71
CA PRO A 70 -24.86 -30.49 15.43
C PRO A 70 -24.07 -31.53 16.25
N VAL A 71 -22.78 -31.30 16.49
CA VAL A 71 -21.93 -32.17 17.29
C VAL A 71 -22.37 -32.14 18.78
N GLY A 72 -22.62 -30.93 19.29
CA GLY A 72 -23.16 -30.75 20.66
C GLY A 72 -24.52 -31.41 20.84
N LEU A 73 -25.44 -31.25 19.88
CA LEU A 73 -26.76 -31.87 19.88
C LEU A 73 -26.65 -33.40 19.81
N TRP A 74 -25.79 -33.94 18.99
CA TRP A 74 -25.52 -35.38 18.92
C TRP A 74 -24.96 -35.93 20.22
N LEU A 75 -24.00 -35.25 20.86
CA LEU A 75 -23.46 -35.63 22.17
C LEU A 75 -24.52 -35.62 23.24
N TRP A 76 -25.37 -34.59 23.30
CA TRP A 76 -26.50 -34.49 24.25
C TRP A 76 -27.50 -35.63 24.04
N ARG A 77 -27.94 -35.90 22.81
CA ARG A 77 -28.85 -37.01 22.51
C ARG A 77 -28.23 -38.37 22.81
N SER A 78 -26.94 -38.56 22.59
CA SER A 78 -26.24 -39.81 22.89
C SER A 78 -26.14 -40.03 24.41
N ALA A 79 -25.88 -38.97 25.18
CA ALA A 79 -25.88 -39.04 26.64
C ALA A 79 -27.29 -39.34 27.18
N ALA A 80 -28.33 -38.70 26.65
CA ALA A 80 -29.73 -38.95 27.07
C ALA A 80 -30.19 -40.37 26.69
N ARG A 81 -29.73 -40.96 25.59
CA ARG A 81 -30.01 -42.35 25.21
C ARG A 81 -29.28 -43.35 26.11
N ALA A 82 -28.03 -43.07 26.46
CA ALA A 82 -27.26 -43.90 27.38
C ALA A 82 -27.88 -43.96 28.80
N ALA A 83 -28.43 -42.82 29.28
CA ALA A 83 -29.12 -42.76 30.58
C ALA A 83 -30.47 -43.52 30.59
N ARG A 84 -31.11 -43.74 29.42
CA ARG A 84 -32.41 -44.46 29.30
C ARG A 84 -32.24 -45.89 28.74
N GLY A 85 -31.00 -46.42 28.68
CA GLY A 85 -30.71 -47.72 28.07
C GLY A 85 -31.34 -48.88 28.84
N PRO A 86 -31.64 -50.01 28.17
CA PRO A 86 -32.33 -51.15 28.76
C PRO A 86 -31.55 -51.88 29.85
N ILE A 87 -30.27 -51.56 30.01
CA ILE A 87 -29.36 -52.17 30.99
C ILE A 87 -29.86 -51.95 32.41
N HIS A 88 -30.51 -50.84 32.75
CA HIS A 88 -31.10 -50.56 34.04
C HIS A 88 -32.34 -51.42 34.36
N ARG A 89 -32.87 -52.12 33.33
CA ARG A 89 -34.01 -53.04 33.54
C ARG A 89 -33.61 -54.48 33.85
N TYR A 90 -32.36 -54.87 33.58
CA TYR A 90 -31.89 -56.25 33.66
C TYR A 90 -30.78 -56.51 34.67
N ALA A 91 -30.21 -55.46 35.29
CA ALA A 91 -29.12 -55.60 36.26
C ALA A 91 -29.39 -54.84 37.55
N ASP A 92 -29.07 -55.47 38.67
CA ASP A 92 -29.14 -54.86 40.00
C ASP A 92 -28.24 -53.61 40.05
N PRO A 93 -28.69 -52.52 40.71
CA PRO A 93 -27.95 -51.27 40.76
C PRO A 93 -26.54 -51.39 41.34
N HIS A 94 -26.26 -52.37 42.20
CA HIS A 94 -24.94 -52.54 42.79
C HIS A 94 -23.94 -53.31 41.91
N LEU A 95 -24.42 -54.05 40.89
CA LEU A 95 -23.57 -54.77 39.92
C LEU A 95 -23.25 -53.95 38.69
N LEU A 96 -24.02 -52.91 38.41
CA LEU A 96 -23.83 -52.01 37.27
C LEU A 96 -22.42 -51.39 37.17
N PRO A 97 -21.76 -50.92 38.25
CA PRO A 97 -20.40 -50.38 38.17
C PRO A 97 -19.36 -51.39 37.73
N HIS A 98 -19.54 -52.66 38.09
CA HIS A 98 -18.63 -53.77 37.75
C HIS A 98 -18.85 -54.30 36.31
N LEU A 99 -20.09 -54.26 35.81
CA LEU A 99 -20.45 -54.73 34.47
C LEU A 99 -20.25 -53.67 33.37
N THR A 100 -20.45 -52.38 33.71
CA THR A 100 -20.35 -51.28 32.73
C THR A 100 -18.98 -50.64 32.72
N GLY A 101 -18.09 -50.98 33.67
CA GLY A 101 -16.82 -50.34 33.83
C GLY A 101 -17.01 -48.80 33.91
N THR A 102 -16.06 -48.05 34.28
CA THR A 102 -16.04 -46.59 34.53
C THR A 102 -16.63 -45.70 33.40
N ARG A 103 -17.74 -46.13 32.74
CA ARG A 103 -18.38 -45.40 31.64
C ARG A 103 -19.03 -44.06 32.07
N GLU A 104 -19.46 -43.95 33.32
CA GLU A 104 -20.08 -42.71 33.81
C GLU A 104 -19.10 -41.54 33.94
N LEU A 105 -17.85 -41.82 34.32
CA LEU A 105 -16.79 -40.82 34.37
C LEU A 105 -16.44 -40.24 33.00
N LYS A 106 -16.69 -40.98 31.90
CA LYS A 106 -16.36 -40.57 30.53
C LYS A 106 -17.30 -39.51 29.92
N THR A 107 -18.49 -39.31 30.51
CA THR A 107 -19.46 -38.33 29.99
C THR A 107 -18.99 -36.89 30.29
N HIS A 108 -18.48 -36.64 31.49
CA HIS A 108 -17.98 -35.33 31.92
C HIS A 108 -16.72 -34.94 31.12
N GLU A 109 -15.82 -35.88 30.86
CA GLU A 109 -14.62 -35.68 30.05
C GLU A 109 -14.94 -35.39 28.55
N ARG A 110 -16.02 -35.99 28.03
CA ARG A 110 -16.46 -35.73 26.64
C ARG A 110 -16.96 -34.30 26.46
N TRP A 111 -17.74 -33.80 27.43
CA TRP A 111 -18.20 -32.42 27.42
C TRP A 111 -17.08 -31.43 27.60
N GLY A 112 -16.12 -31.70 28.50
CA GLY A 112 -14.93 -30.85 28.65
C GLY A 112 -14.10 -30.74 27.38
N ARG A 113 -13.91 -31.89 26.69
CA ARG A 113 -13.20 -31.91 25.38
C ARG A 113 -13.98 -31.18 24.29
N PHE A 114 -15.30 -31.33 24.24
CA PHE A 114 -16.14 -30.62 23.29
C PHE A 114 -16.12 -29.13 23.51
N LEU A 115 -16.24 -28.67 24.74
CA LEU A 115 -16.17 -27.24 25.07
C LEU A 115 -14.81 -26.64 24.72
N ALA A 116 -13.73 -27.33 25.03
CA ALA A 116 -12.40 -26.90 24.69
C ALA A 116 -12.18 -26.83 23.15
N TRP A 117 -12.72 -27.81 22.41
CA TRP A 117 -12.70 -27.79 20.95
C TRP A 117 -13.55 -26.66 20.36
N SER A 118 -14.76 -26.44 20.88
CA SER A 118 -15.65 -25.35 20.48
C SER A 118 -15.03 -23.98 20.74
N LEU A 119 -14.33 -23.81 21.86
CA LEU A 119 -13.60 -22.58 22.16
C LEU A 119 -12.49 -22.32 21.14
N LEU A 120 -11.67 -23.34 20.87
CA LEU A 120 -10.61 -23.22 19.88
C LEU A 120 -11.17 -22.89 18.48
N TRP A 121 -12.27 -23.56 18.09
CA TRP A 121 -12.97 -23.28 16.86
C TRP A 121 -13.49 -21.85 16.79
N SER A 122 -14.12 -21.36 17.87
CA SER A 122 -14.63 -19.99 17.93
C SER A 122 -13.51 -18.95 17.82
N LEU A 123 -12.36 -19.18 18.44
CA LEU A 123 -11.20 -18.31 18.32
C LEU A 123 -10.62 -18.32 16.89
N LEU A 124 -10.61 -19.49 16.23
CA LEU A 124 -10.17 -19.59 14.84
C LEU A 124 -11.10 -18.82 13.92
N VAL A 125 -12.42 -18.96 14.09
CA VAL A 125 -13.42 -18.22 13.33
C VAL A 125 -13.28 -16.71 13.56
N LEU A 126 -13.02 -16.30 14.81
CA LEU A 126 -12.77 -14.90 15.15
C LEU A 126 -11.51 -14.36 14.44
N ALA A 127 -10.45 -15.17 14.35
CA ALA A 127 -9.26 -14.82 13.61
C ALA A 127 -9.55 -14.64 12.11
N MET A 128 -10.33 -15.56 11.52
CA MET A 128 -10.73 -15.53 10.11
C MET A 128 -11.72 -14.39 9.78
N ALA A 129 -12.53 -13.96 10.76
CA ALA A 129 -13.41 -12.81 10.59
C ALA A 129 -12.65 -11.49 10.42
N GLY A 130 -11.34 -11.47 10.72
CA GLY A 130 -10.47 -10.32 10.50
C GLY A 130 -10.88 -9.11 11.35
N PRO A 131 -10.65 -9.12 12.68
CA PRO A 131 -10.94 -7.96 13.52
C PRO A 131 -10.03 -6.79 13.11
N ARG A 132 -10.63 -5.64 12.81
CA ARG A 132 -9.97 -4.43 12.34
C ARG A 132 -10.25 -3.30 13.32
N TRP A 133 -9.19 -2.65 13.78
CA TRP A 133 -9.26 -1.39 14.50
C TRP A 133 -8.02 -0.56 14.21
N GLY A 134 -8.25 0.73 14.05
CA GLY A 134 -7.23 1.66 13.57
C GLY A 134 -7.00 1.55 12.07
N TYR A 135 -6.80 2.68 11.44
CA TYR A 135 -6.45 2.79 10.03
C TYR A 135 -5.26 3.74 9.88
N THR A 136 -4.50 3.56 8.83
CA THR A 136 -3.52 4.54 8.36
C THR A 136 -4.06 5.13 7.07
N ASP A 137 -4.18 6.45 7.03
CA ASP A 137 -4.47 7.15 5.79
C ASP A 137 -3.23 7.02 4.89
N VAL A 138 -3.27 6.08 3.97
CA VAL A 138 -2.28 6.00 2.90
C VAL A 138 -2.78 6.92 1.80
N ARG A 139 -2.08 8.03 1.59
CA ARG A 139 -2.28 8.82 0.39
C ARG A 139 -1.89 7.95 -0.79
N LEU A 140 -2.89 7.47 -1.51
CA LEU A 140 -2.62 6.88 -2.82
C LEU A 140 -1.98 7.96 -3.68
N PHE A 141 -0.93 7.60 -4.37
CA PHE A 141 -0.48 8.38 -5.51
C PHE A 141 -1.70 8.70 -6.34
N HIS A 142 -2.00 9.99 -6.48
CA HIS A 142 -3.07 10.42 -7.38
C HIS A 142 -2.63 10.01 -8.78
N PRO A 143 -3.35 9.11 -9.48
CA PRO A 143 -2.99 8.73 -10.85
C PRO A 143 -3.05 9.92 -11.82
N GLY A 144 -3.27 11.11 -11.29
CA GLY A 144 -3.54 12.34 -11.99
C GLY A 144 -2.38 13.28 -12.24
N ASN A 145 -1.30 13.26 -11.49
CA ASN A 145 -0.22 14.25 -11.67
C ASN A 145 0.96 13.63 -12.41
N ASN A 146 1.24 14.11 -13.61
CA ASN A 146 2.30 13.59 -14.47
C ASN A 146 3.24 14.72 -14.87
N LEU A 147 4.53 14.53 -14.68
CA LEU A 147 5.59 15.44 -15.04
C LEU A 147 6.56 14.76 -15.99
N LEU A 148 6.69 15.28 -17.20
CA LEU A 148 7.69 14.83 -18.14
C LEU A 148 8.85 15.83 -18.16
N ILE A 149 10.02 15.38 -17.73
CA ILE A 149 11.25 16.18 -17.74
C ILE A 149 11.87 16.07 -19.12
N LEU A 150 12.12 17.22 -19.75
CA LEU A 150 12.89 17.37 -20.99
C LEU A 150 14.28 17.89 -20.63
N LEU A 151 15.29 17.02 -20.67
CA LEU A 151 16.66 17.39 -20.35
C LEU A 151 17.43 17.68 -21.63
N ASP A 152 17.95 18.88 -21.74
CA ASP A 152 18.91 19.25 -22.81
C ASP A 152 20.27 18.58 -22.54
N ILE A 153 20.73 17.80 -23.49
CA ILE A 153 22.07 17.17 -23.51
C ILE A 153 22.94 17.68 -24.63
N SER A 154 22.63 18.86 -25.13
CA SER A 154 23.48 19.54 -26.13
C SER A 154 24.86 19.87 -25.58
N ARG A 155 25.76 20.24 -26.45
CA ARG A 155 27.16 20.50 -26.06
C ARG A 155 27.32 21.72 -25.18
N SER A 156 26.45 22.71 -25.29
CA SER A 156 26.43 23.89 -24.43
C SER A 156 26.23 23.51 -22.95
N MET A 157 25.57 22.38 -22.67
CA MET A 157 25.42 21.85 -21.33
C MET A 157 26.72 21.30 -20.69
N GLN A 158 27.84 21.26 -21.45
CA GLN A 158 29.17 20.97 -20.89
C GLN A 158 29.90 22.23 -20.37
N VAL A 159 29.37 23.42 -20.61
CA VAL A 159 29.96 24.65 -20.10
C VAL A 159 30.08 24.60 -18.57
N THR A 160 31.21 25.12 -18.06
CA THR A 160 31.59 25.06 -16.64
C THR A 160 31.35 26.37 -15.90
N ASP A 161 30.45 27.21 -16.41
CA ASP A 161 30.00 28.43 -15.73
C ASP A 161 29.17 28.13 -14.45
N THR A 162 28.66 26.93 -14.36
CA THR A 162 28.02 26.34 -13.16
C THR A 162 28.79 25.09 -12.75
N ALA A 163 29.19 24.98 -11.47
CA ALA A 163 30.02 23.88 -11.01
C ALA A 163 29.21 22.56 -10.89
N PRO A 164 29.75 21.42 -11.32
CA PRO A 164 31.00 21.22 -12.09
C PRO A 164 30.83 21.54 -13.57
N ASN A 165 29.64 21.37 -14.12
CA ASN A 165 29.14 21.82 -15.43
C ASN A 165 27.62 21.85 -15.43
N ARG A 166 26.99 22.48 -16.43
CA ARG A 166 25.53 22.63 -16.52
C ARG A 166 24.80 21.29 -16.49
N LEU A 167 25.28 20.27 -17.24
CA LEU A 167 24.65 18.95 -17.28
C LEU A 167 24.73 18.23 -15.94
N ALA A 168 25.85 18.32 -15.23
CA ALA A 168 26.00 17.74 -13.91
C ALA A 168 25.07 18.43 -12.92
N ARG A 169 24.92 19.75 -13.00
CA ARG A 169 23.96 20.50 -12.20
C ARG A 169 22.52 20.08 -12.56
N ALA A 170 22.16 19.97 -13.83
CA ALA A 170 20.85 19.50 -14.27
C ALA A 170 20.50 18.12 -13.67
N ARG A 171 21.46 17.20 -13.66
CA ARG A 171 21.26 15.87 -13.05
C ARG A 171 21.01 15.95 -11.55
N GLN A 172 21.72 16.85 -10.86
CA GLN A 172 21.52 17.08 -9.42
C GLN A 172 20.11 17.64 -9.16
N GLU A 173 19.67 18.64 -9.92
CA GLU A 173 18.30 19.19 -9.81
C GLU A 173 17.23 18.14 -10.05
N ILE A 174 17.42 17.27 -11.05
CA ILE A 174 16.49 16.15 -11.29
C ILE A 174 16.50 15.15 -10.12
N GLN A 175 17.68 14.85 -9.57
CA GLN A 175 17.77 13.98 -8.39
C GLN A 175 17.05 14.58 -7.20
N ASP A 176 17.28 15.85 -6.89
CA ASP A 176 16.63 16.56 -5.79
C ASP A 176 15.10 16.59 -5.98
N LEU A 177 14.65 16.85 -7.23
CA LEU A 177 13.23 16.82 -7.59
C LEU A 177 12.62 15.43 -7.38
N ILE A 178 13.31 14.36 -7.74
CA ILE A 178 12.84 12.99 -7.54
C ILE A 178 12.81 12.63 -6.05
N GLU A 179 13.83 13.01 -5.28
CA GLU A 179 13.93 12.69 -3.83
C GLU A 179 12.86 13.43 -3.00
N HIS A 180 12.52 14.66 -3.36
CA HIS A 180 11.47 15.45 -2.71
C HIS A 180 10.06 15.16 -3.25
N ASN A 181 9.96 14.44 -4.36
CA ASN A 181 8.68 14.10 -4.98
C ASN A 181 7.89 13.09 -4.15
N ARG A 182 6.62 13.43 -3.85
CA ARG A 182 5.69 12.57 -3.11
C ARG A 182 4.39 12.26 -3.86
N GLN A 183 4.10 12.98 -4.94
CA GLN A 183 2.74 13.03 -5.49
C GLN A 183 2.68 12.99 -7.02
N VAL A 184 3.80 13.04 -7.73
CA VAL A 184 3.85 13.21 -9.18
C VAL A 184 4.55 12.02 -9.81
N ARG A 185 3.99 11.45 -10.86
CA ARG A 185 4.68 10.46 -11.69
C ARG A 185 5.62 11.18 -12.63
N ILE A 186 6.85 10.71 -12.74
CA ILE A 186 7.90 11.38 -13.50
C ILE A 186 8.30 10.53 -14.70
N GLY A 187 8.42 11.17 -15.85
CA GLY A 187 9.07 10.62 -17.03
C GLY A 187 10.31 11.44 -17.36
N LEU A 188 11.26 10.87 -18.09
CA LEU A 188 12.52 11.51 -18.48
C LEU A 188 12.78 11.33 -19.98
N LEU A 189 12.98 12.44 -20.65
CA LEU A 189 13.35 12.52 -22.06
C LEU A 189 14.59 13.41 -22.19
N ALA A 190 15.65 12.89 -22.77
CA ALA A 190 16.82 13.69 -23.12
C ALA A 190 16.76 14.09 -24.58
N PHE A 191 17.18 15.30 -24.87
CA PHE A 191 17.23 15.78 -26.28
C PHE A 191 18.48 16.61 -26.57
N ALA A 192 18.86 16.55 -27.82
CA ALA A 192 19.78 17.46 -28.46
C ALA A 192 19.22 17.75 -29.88
N SER A 193 19.82 17.26 -30.95
CA SER A 193 19.17 17.29 -32.26
C SER A 193 18.04 16.30 -32.44
N VAL A 194 18.01 15.22 -31.63
CA VAL A 194 17.00 14.16 -31.66
C VAL A 194 16.58 13.85 -30.23
N PRO A 195 15.27 13.70 -29.96
CA PRO A 195 14.78 13.32 -28.65
C PRO A 195 14.92 11.81 -28.39
N HIS A 196 15.34 11.45 -27.19
CA HIS A 196 15.49 10.09 -26.69
C HIS A 196 14.67 9.91 -25.40
N VAL A 197 13.68 9.02 -25.43
CA VAL A 197 12.92 8.66 -24.23
C VAL A 197 13.79 7.74 -23.37
N LEU A 198 14.18 8.21 -22.22
CA LEU A 198 14.99 7.44 -21.26
C LEU A 198 14.10 6.63 -20.33
N SER A 199 13.01 7.24 -19.89
CA SER A 199 11.99 6.57 -19.09
C SER A 199 10.62 7.16 -19.45
N PRO A 200 9.61 6.30 -19.72
CA PRO A 200 8.24 6.78 -19.78
C PRO A 200 7.79 7.25 -18.39
N ILE A 201 6.61 7.86 -18.31
CA ILE A 201 6.05 8.29 -17.04
C ILE A 201 5.82 7.08 -16.12
N THR A 202 6.48 7.07 -14.97
CA THR A 202 6.51 5.96 -14.02
C THR A 202 6.44 6.44 -12.57
N GLU A 203 6.03 5.56 -11.69
CA GLU A 203 6.13 5.72 -10.24
C GLU A 203 7.47 5.18 -9.68
N ASP A 204 8.22 4.45 -10.51
CA ASP A 204 9.52 3.88 -10.14
C ASP A 204 10.61 4.95 -10.19
N THR A 205 10.68 5.73 -9.12
CA THR A 205 11.69 6.76 -8.93
C THR A 205 13.12 6.19 -8.84
N GLN A 206 13.26 4.95 -8.36
CA GLN A 206 14.59 4.32 -8.23
C GLN A 206 15.21 4.02 -9.60
N SER A 207 14.42 3.55 -10.56
CA SER A 207 14.89 3.35 -11.93
C SER A 207 15.32 4.65 -12.60
N LEU A 208 14.61 5.75 -12.33
CA LEU A 208 14.99 7.08 -12.81
C LEU A 208 16.35 7.51 -12.23
N LEU A 209 16.52 7.42 -10.91
CA LEU A 209 17.78 7.76 -10.23
C LEU A 209 18.96 6.95 -10.76
N ASN A 210 18.76 5.66 -11.04
CA ASN A 210 19.80 4.80 -11.60
C ASN A 210 20.20 5.17 -13.04
N THR A 211 19.31 5.83 -13.77
CA THR A 211 19.56 6.26 -15.17
C THR A 211 20.32 7.58 -15.26
N LEU A 212 20.16 8.49 -14.29
CA LEU A 212 20.75 9.82 -14.29
C LEU A 212 22.27 9.85 -14.45
N PRO A 213 23.07 9.00 -13.78
CA PRO A 213 24.54 9.03 -13.91
C PRO A 213 25.05 8.69 -15.32
N ALA A 214 24.28 7.91 -16.09
CA ALA A 214 24.64 7.51 -17.44
C ALA A 214 24.41 8.60 -18.50
N LEU A 215 23.70 9.68 -18.14
CA LEU A 215 23.43 10.77 -19.05
C LEU A 215 24.70 11.58 -19.34
N SER A 216 25.05 11.69 -20.60
CA SER A 216 26.15 12.51 -21.07
C SER A 216 25.80 13.17 -22.40
N THR A 217 26.47 14.25 -22.73
CA THR A 217 26.32 14.89 -24.03
C THR A 217 26.83 14.03 -25.20
N ASP A 218 27.59 12.98 -24.91
CA ASP A 218 28.10 12.03 -25.90
C ASP A 218 27.10 10.93 -26.27
N LEU A 219 25.94 10.84 -25.58
CA LEU A 219 24.84 9.91 -25.93
C LEU A 219 24.32 10.16 -27.37
N THR A 220 24.45 11.36 -27.86
CA THR A 220 24.02 11.69 -29.22
C THR A 220 25.22 12.15 -30.09
N GLN A 221 25.33 11.57 -31.29
CA GLN A 221 26.35 11.98 -32.25
C GLN A 221 25.98 13.29 -32.92
N LEU A 222 24.67 13.55 -33.09
CA LEU A 222 24.13 14.76 -33.69
C LEU A 222 23.95 15.81 -32.59
N GLN A 223 24.79 16.85 -32.67
CA GLN A 223 24.75 17.98 -31.73
C GLN A 223 23.79 19.07 -32.24
N GLY A 224 23.35 19.93 -31.35
CA GLY A 224 22.36 20.98 -31.57
C GLY A 224 21.24 20.87 -30.54
N SER A 225 20.47 21.91 -30.38
CA SER A 225 19.36 21.93 -29.41
C SER A 225 18.06 22.15 -30.19
N ARG A 226 17.37 21.05 -30.53
CA ARG A 226 16.10 21.06 -31.27
C ARG A 226 14.93 20.74 -30.33
N LEU A 227 14.31 21.80 -29.83
CA LEU A 227 13.22 21.69 -28.90
C LEU A 227 11.90 21.25 -29.55
N HIS A 228 11.62 21.64 -30.82
CA HIS A 228 10.39 21.21 -31.50
C HIS A 228 10.22 19.69 -31.51
N GLY A 229 11.28 18.96 -31.89
CA GLY A 229 11.22 17.50 -31.91
C GLY A 229 11.01 16.88 -30.52
N ALA A 230 11.57 17.49 -29.47
CA ALA A 230 11.36 17.07 -28.08
C ALA A 230 9.92 17.33 -27.63
N LEU A 231 9.33 18.48 -27.98
CA LEU A 231 7.94 18.81 -27.68
C LEU A 231 6.96 17.87 -28.39
N ASP A 232 7.22 17.51 -29.66
CA ASP A 232 6.37 16.55 -30.38
C ASP A 232 6.40 15.17 -29.73
N ARG A 233 7.58 14.72 -29.29
CA ARG A 233 7.73 13.45 -28.60
C ARG A 233 7.09 13.48 -27.22
N ALA A 234 7.22 14.61 -26.51
CA ALA A 234 6.59 14.82 -25.20
C ALA A 234 5.06 14.78 -25.31
N GLU A 235 4.50 15.47 -26.30
CA GLU A 235 3.05 15.45 -26.54
C GLU A 235 2.55 14.02 -26.79
N ALA A 236 3.25 13.26 -27.65
CA ALA A 236 2.88 11.88 -27.94
C ALA A 236 2.90 10.97 -26.69
N LEU A 237 3.85 11.18 -25.78
CA LEU A 237 3.93 10.43 -24.52
C LEU A 237 2.79 10.81 -23.56
N LEU A 238 2.48 12.11 -23.48
CA LEU A 238 1.43 12.62 -22.59
C LEU A 238 0.02 12.35 -23.14
N ALA A 239 -0.16 12.23 -24.45
CA ALA A 239 -1.44 11.91 -25.09
C ALA A 239 -1.93 10.49 -24.73
N GLY A 240 -1.03 9.57 -24.37
CA GLY A 240 -1.38 8.22 -23.92
C GLY A 240 -1.91 8.14 -22.49
N LEU A 241 -1.94 9.25 -21.77
CA LEU A 241 -2.42 9.30 -20.38
C LEU A 241 -3.93 9.59 -20.32
N PRO A 242 -4.62 9.19 -19.23
CA PRO A 242 -6.04 9.52 -19.02
C PRO A 242 -6.32 11.02 -19.15
N GLU A 243 -7.46 11.38 -19.72
CA GLU A 243 -7.82 12.79 -19.99
C GLU A 243 -8.01 13.62 -18.71
N ASP A 244 -8.42 12.98 -17.64
CA ASP A 244 -8.61 13.55 -16.30
C ASP A 244 -7.31 13.72 -15.52
N SER A 245 -6.17 13.34 -16.09
CA SER A 245 -4.87 13.47 -15.45
C SER A 245 -4.21 14.82 -15.73
N ALA A 246 -3.61 15.43 -14.69
CA ALA A 246 -2.79 16.61 -14.88
C ALA A 246 -1.51 16.25 -15.64
N ARG A 247 -1.12 17.11 -16.58
CA ARG A 247 0.02 16.91 -17.47
C ARG A 247 0.91 18.13 -17.44
N ALA A 248 2.17 17.93 -17.10
CA ALA A 248 3.14 19.00 -17.09
C ALA A 248 4.43 18.57 -17.79
N ILE A 249 5.11 19.52 -18.42
CA ILE A 249 6.43 19.39 -18.97
C ILE A 249 7.35 20.32 -18.17
N LEU A 250 8.53 19.82 -17.79
CA LEU A 250 9.61 20.63 -17.23
C LEU A 250 10.80 20.58 -18.19
N LEU A 251 11.07 21.68 -18.85
CA LEU A 251 12.27 21.87 -19.64
C LEU A 251 13.45 22.24 -18.73
N ILE A 252 14.57 21.52 -18.87
CA ILE A 252 15.84 21.84 -18.20
C ILE A 252 16.88 22.08 -19.27
N SER A 253 17.29 23.33 -19.46
CA SER A 253 18.17 23.78 -20.53
C SER A 253 18.83 25.13 -20.20
N ASP A 254 19.83 25.51 -20.97
CA ASP A 254 20.36 26.86 -20.99
C ASP A 254 19.59 27.84 -21.89
N GLY A 255 18.62 27.32 -22.66
CA GLY A 255 17.72 28.15 -23.49
C GLY A 255 18.31 28.56 -24.84
N ASP A 256 19.46 28.06 -25.22
CA ASP A 256 20.11 28.37 -26.51
C ASP A 256 19.45 27.62 -27.69
N PHE A 257 18.28 28.11 -28.10
CA PHE A 257 17.49 27.54 -29.21
C PHE A 257 17.42 28.49 -30.41
N ASP A 258 17.90 28.05 -31.56
CA ASP A 258 17.82 28.80 -32.82
C ASP A 258 16.47 28.61 -33.55
N GLU A 259 15.53 27.86 -32.98
CA GLU A 259 14.27 27.52 -33.61
C GLU A 259 13.22 28.63 -33.48
N THR A 260 12.49 28.92 -34.54
CA THR A 260 11.39 29.90 -34.55
C THR A 260 10.06 29.25 -34.24
N GLY A 261 9.10 29.99 -33.64
CA GLY A 261 7.74 29.51 -33.39
C GLY A 261 7.60 28.62 -32.17
N LEU A 262 8.61 28.55 -31.29
CA LEU A 262 8.59 27.73 -30.06
C LEU A 262 7.48 28.16 -29.10
N GLU A 263 7.27 29.49 -28.93
CA GLU A 263 6.23 30.02 -28.08
C GLU A 263 4.82 29.61 -28.55
N GLU A 264 4.57 29.64 -29.85
CA GLU A 264 3.30 29.21 -30.45
C GLU A 264 3.08 27.71 -30.23
N ARG A 265 4.16 26.91 -30.39
CA ARG A 265 4.11 25.46 -30.15
C ARG A 265 3.80 25.14 -28.71
N VAL A 266 4.43 25.82 -27.75
CA VAL A 266 4.18 25.66 -26.31
C VAL A 266 2.78 26.12 -25.95
N ARG A 267 2.29 27.23 -26.53
CA ARG A 267 0.90 27.70 -26.34
C ARG A 267 -0.11 26.63 -26.81
N GLY A 268 0.15 26.00 -27.96
CA GLY A 268 -0.67 24.89 -28.45
C GLY A 268 -0.69 23.68 -27.51
N LEU A 269 0.37 23.43 -26.74
CA LEU A 269 0.37 22.41 -25.67
C LEU A 269 -0.48 22.83 -24.49
N ALA A 270 -0.40 24.10 -24.10
CA ALA A 270 -1.23 24.64 -23.02
C ALA A 270 -2.74 24.57 -23.34
N GLU A 271 -3.13 24.82 -24.59
CA GLU A 271 -4.53 24.66 -25.05
C GLU A 271 -5.01 23.21 -24.95
N LYS A 272 -4.09 22.23 -25.02
CA LYS A 272 -4.37 20.79 -24.78
C LYS A 272 -4.31 20.40 -23.30
N GLY A 273 -4.20 21.34 -22.39
CA GLY A 273 -4.13 21.08 -20.94
C GLY A 273 -2.76 20.61 -20.45
N ILE A 274 -1.70 20.78 -21.22
CA ILE A 274 -0.32 20.43 -20.86
C ILE A 274 0.40 21.71 -20.41
N ARG A 275 0.75 21.82 -19.14
CA ARG A 275 1.52 22.96 -18.62
C ARG A 275 2.98 22.82 -18.95
N PHE A 276 3.65 23.95 -19.21
CA PHE A 276 5.05 23.96 -19.55
C PHE A 276 5.84 24.86 -18.59
N HIS A 277 6.73 24.23 -17.83
CA HIS A 277 7.64 24.88 -16.90
C HIS A 277 9.06 24.86 -17.46
N ALA A 278 9.89 25.80 -17.04
CA ALA A 278 11.28 25.85 -17.44
C ALA A 278 12.21 26.07 -16.25
N LEU A 279 13.30 25.32 -16.20
CA LEU A 279 14.43 25.47 -15.29
C LEU A 279 15.67 25.82 -16.08
N GLY A 280 16.12 27.05 -15.95
CA GLY A 280 17.32 27.54 -16.61
C GLY A 280 18.59 27.15 -15.88
N ILE A 281 19.57 26.61 -16.61
CA ILE A 281 20.87 26.24 -16.03
C ILE A 281 21.99 26.95 -16.74
N GLY A 282 22.75 27.73 -16.02
CA GLY A 282 23.85 28.54 -16.53
C GLY A 282 23.94 29.90 -15.86
N SER A 283 24.88 30.70 -16.35
CA SER A 283 25.05 32.08 -15.91
C SER A 283 24.84 33.06 -17.05
N ALA A 284 24.51 34.32 -16.73
CA ALA A 284 24.39 35.39 -17.73
C ALA A 284 25.70 35.71 -18.42
N ASP A 285 26.83 35.51 -17.73
CA ASP A 285 28.16 35.71 -18.32
C ASP A 285 28.51 34.59 -19.32
N GLY A 286 27.99 33.38 -19.07
CA GLY A 286 28.22 32.20 -19.87
C GLY A 286 29.65 31.68 -19.84
N GLY A 287 29.96 30.80 -20.79
CA GLY A 287 31.30 30.25 -20.93
C GLY A 287 31.58 29.65 -22.30
N PRO A 288 32.84 29.39 -22.64
CA PRO A 288 33.20 28.79 -23.89
C PRO A 288 32.72 27.33 -23.96
N VAL A 289 32.13 26.94 -25.09
CA VAL A 289 31.63 25.60 -25.32
C VAL A 289 32.78 24.64 -25.60
N PRO A 290 32.90 23.50 -24.85
CA PRO A 290 33.94 22.52 -25.09
C PRO A 290 33.80 21.81 -26.44
N GLY A 291 34.94 21.66 -27.19
CA GLY A 291 35.03 20.93 -28.44
C GLY A 291 35.25 19.42 -28.24
N ARG A 292 34.97 18.60 -29.29
CA ARG A 292 35.27 17.16 -29.28
C ARG A 292 36.78 16.91 -29.39
N GLY A 293 37.48 16.58 -28.48
CA GLY A 293 38.95 16.28 -28.55
C GLY A 293 39.83 17.25 -27.81
N GLY A 294 39.23 18.06 -26.95
CA GLY A 294 39.90 19.08 -26.17
C GLY A 294 39.94 20.43 -26.89
N GLY A 295 40.02 21.50 -26.10
CA GLY A 295 39.87 22.87 -26.60
C GLY A 295 38.40 23.34 -26.66
N TRP A 296 38.20 24.49 -27.31
CA TRP A 296 36.92 25.16 -27.39
C TRP A 296 36.29 25.01 -28.77
N LEU A 297 34.99 24.95 -28.83
CA LEU A 297 34.26 25.02 -30.09
C LEU A 297 34.47 26.43 -30.71
N THR A 298 34.85 26.50 -31.95
CA THR A 298 35.10 27.77 -32.63
C THR A 298 34.14 27.97 -33.80
N ASP A 299 33.80 29.22 -34.05
CA ASP A 299 33.01 29.62 -35.21
C ASP A 299 33.86 29.57 -36.49
N ARG A 300 33.28 29.96 -37.64
CA ARG A 300 33.98 30.03 -38.92
C ARG A 300 35.12 31.08 -38.93
N GLY A 301 35.12 32.01 -38.00
CA GLY A 301 36.14 33.05 -37.82
C GLY A 301 37.27 32.64 -36.85
N GLY A 302 37.22 31.43 -36.27
CA GLY A 302 38.22 30.95 -35.32
C GLY A 302 38.01 31.50 -33.89
N GLN A 303 36.90 32.18 -33.60
CA GLN A 303 36.56 32.66 -32.27
C GLN A 303 35.83 31.60 -31.49
N SER A 304 36.12 31.49 -30.20
CA SER A 304 35.41 30.53 -29.30
C SER A 304 33.96 30.90 -29.21
N ILE A 305 33.08 29.90 -29.38
CA ILE A 305 31.64 30.05 -29.21
C ILE A 305 31.38 30.11 -27.70
N ILE A 306 30.74 31.18 -27.26
CA ILE A 306 30.31 31.38 -25.88
C ILE A 306 28.82 31.11 -25.80
N SER A 307 28.40 30.14 -24.99
CA SER A 307 26.99 29.93 -24.64
C SER A 307 26.66 30.61 -23.33
N ARG A 308 25.52 31.30 -23.31
CA ARG A 308 25.00 32.00 -22.13
C ARG A 308 23.64 31.39 -21.75
N LEU A 309 23.19 31.67 -20.55
CA LEU A 309 21.80 31.36 -20.15
C LEU A 309 20.86 32.38 -20.83
N GLU A 310 19.99 31.89 -21.70
CA GLU A 310 18.96 32.68 -22.38
C GLU A 310 17.67 32.73 -21.52
N GLU A 311 17.75 33.43 -20.38
CA GLU A 311 16.70 33.55 -19.39
C GLU A 311 15.40 34.07 -19.97
N GLN A 312 15.47 35.10 -20.81
CA GLN A 312 14.29 35.72 -21.41
C GLN A 312 13.50 34.74 -22.28
N GLN A 313 14.20 33.90 -23.03
CA GLN A 313 13.58 32.91 -23.91
C GLN A 313 12.90 31.83 -23.09
N LEU A 314 13.56 31.28 -22.03
CA LEU A 314 12.97 30.28 -21.15
C LEU A 314 11.75 30.81 -20.39
N ASP A 315 11.81 32.05 -19.90
CA ASP A 315 10.67 32.71 -19.22
C ASP A 315 9.49 32.94 -20.17
N ALA A 316 9.77 33.39 -21.43
CA ALA A 316 8.73 33.54 -22.44
C ALA A 316 8.04 32.20 -22.77
N LEU A 317 8.81 31.11 -22.91
CA LEU A 317 8.27 29.77 -23.13
C LEU A 317 7.41 29.29 -21.94
N ALA A 318 7.90 29.45 -20.71
CA ALA A 318 7.16 29.07 -19.52
C ALA A 318 5.83 29.82 -19.40
N LYS A 319 5.84 31.14 -19.66
CA LYS A 319 4.63 31.98 -19.66
C LYS A 319 3.67 31.58 -20.78
N ALA A 320 4.16 31.29 -21.98
CA ALA A 320 3.33 30.83 -23.09
C ALA A 320 2.63 29.50 -22.76
N GLY A 321 3.28 28.64 -21.97
CA GLY A 321 2.79 27.34 -21.52
C GLY A 321 1.97 27.37 -20.23
N GLY A 322 1.69 28.55 -19.67
CA GLY A 322 0.93 28.68 -18.42
C GLY A 322 1.64 28.11 -17.20
N GLY A 323 2.97 27.99 -17.24
CA GLY A 323 3.80 27.50 -16.15
C GLY A 323 4.68 28.60 -15.54
N ILE A 324 5.74 28.16 -14.89
CA ILE A 324 6.72 29.03 -14.22
C ILE A 324 8.13 28.79 -14.76
N TYR A 325 8.94 29.84 -14.75
CA TYR A 325 10.38 29.77 -14.95
C TYR A 325 11.10 29.91 -13.62
N ARG A 326 12.15 29.12 -13.42
CA ARG A 326 13.12 29.28 -12.33
C ARG A 326 14.53 29.11 -12.89
N GLN A 327 15.48 29.81 -12.31
CA GLN A 327 16.89 29.54 -12.54
C GLN A 327 17.37 28.57 -11.46
N ALA A 328 18.14 27.56 -11.85
CA ALA A 328 18.69 26.60 -10.89
C ALA A 328 19.62 27.32 -9.89
N ASP A 329 19.26 27.29 -8.64
CA ASP A 329 20.01 27.83 -7.51
C ASP A 329 20.47 26.67 -6.60
N TYR A 330 21.49 26.89 -5.76
CA TYR A 330 21.94 25.92 -4.76
C TYR A 330 20.97 25.77 -3.57
N ARG A 331 19.81 26.41 -3.64
CA ARG A 331 18.73 26.32 -2.66
C ARG A 331 17.65 25.38 -3.17
N GLN A 332 16.92 24.76 -2.25
CA GLN A 332 15.84 23.80 -2.59
C GLN A 332 14.52 24.49 -2.97
N ASP A 333 14.47 25.82 -2.87
CA ASP A 333 13.24 26.60 -3.09
C ASP A 333 12.70 26.47 -4.53
N ASP A 334 13.59 26.34 -5.51
CA ASP A 334 13.25 26.16 -6.94
C ASP A 334 12.60 24.79 -7.23
N THR A 335 13.11 23.73 -6.59
CA THR A 335 12.57 22.38 -6.69
C THR A 335 11.16 22.29 -6.07
N GLU A 336 10.96 22.87 -4.89
CA GLU A 336 9.66 22.87 -4.22
C GLU A 336 8.61 23.65 -5.02
N ASP A 337 8.98 24.83 -5.56
CA ASP A 337 8.11 25.64 -6.39
C ASP A 337 7.70 24.91 -7.69
N LEU A 338 8.64 24.22 -8.35
CA LEU A 338 8.37 23.46 -9.57
C LEU A 338 7.47 22.24 -9.29
N LEU A 339 7.72 21.50 -8.22
CA LEU A 339 6.87 20.38 -7.81
C LEU A 339 5.47 20.85 -7.44
N ALA A 340 5.36 21.95 -6.69
CA ALA A 340 4.08 22.55 -6.34
C ALA A 340 3.31 22.99 -7.60
N ALA A 341 3.99 23.66 -8.55
CA ALA A 341 3.38 24.10 -9.80
C ALA A 341 2.96 22.92 -10.70
N ALA A 342 3.73 21.83 -10.73
CA ALA A 342 3.39 20.61 -11.45
C ALA A 342 2.23 19.85 -10.78
N ALA A 343 2.14 19.90 -9.46
CA ALA A 343 1.07 19.26 -8.68
C ALA A 343 -0.25 20.06 -8.70
N VAL A 344 -0.23 21.35 -8.99
CA VAL A 344 -1.44 22.18 -9.15
C VAL A 344 -2.15 21.78 -10.44
N ALA A 345 -2.87 20.67 -10.35
CA ALA A 345 -3.74 20.23 -11.44
C ALA A 345 -4.91 21.20 -11.65
N THR A 346 -5.31 21.37 -12.89
CA THR A 346 -6.54 22.05 -13.31
C THR A 346 -7.82 21.29 -12.93
N LEU A 347 -7.73 20.26 -12.11
CA LEU A 347 -8.90 19.51 -11.65
C LEU A 347 -9.58 20.25 -10.50
N PRO A 348 -10.93 20.36 -10.53
CA PRO A 348 -11.67 20.91 -9.42
C PRO A 348 -11.38 20.10 -8.15
N PRO A 349 -11.33 20.72 -6.97
CA PRO A 349 -10.92 20.05 -5.71
C PRO A 349 -11.84 18.91 -5.26
N THR A 350 -12.86 18.57 -6.03
CA THR A 350 -13.84 17.53 -5.73
C THR A 350 -13.44 16.10 -6.07
N ALA A 351 -12.37 15.89 -6.86
CA ALA A 351 -12.01 14.55 -7.30
C ALA A 351 -10.81 13.92 -6.56
N SER A 352 -10.14 14.64 -5.66
CA SER A 352 -8.76 14.30 -5.31
C SER A 352 -8.46 13.96 -3.84
N ASP A 353 -9.45 13.89 -2.98
CA ASP A 353 -9.19 13.52 -1.56
C ASP A 353 -9.68 12.08 -1.23
N GLU A 354 -9.64 11.18 -2.21
CA GLU A 354 -9.83 9.75 -1.94
C GLU A 354 -8.61 9.21 -1.17
N ARG A 355 -8.66 9.43 0.13
CA ARG A 355 -7.76 8.77 1.08
C ARG A 355 -8.18 7.31 1.15
N THR A 356 -7.41 6.43 0.55
CA THR A 356 -7.62 5.00 0.79
C THR A 356 -7.16 4.66 2.18
N ARG A 357 -8.12 4.31 3.04
CA ARG A 357 -7.87 3.88 4.39
C ARG A 357 -7.43 2.42 4.38
N VAL A 358 -6.20 2.18 4.74
CA VAL A 358 -5.69 0.83 4.95
C VAL A 358 -5.94 0.45 6.41
N TRP A 359 -6.85 -0.49 6.62
CA TRP A 359 -7.19 -0.97 7.95
C TRP A 359 -6.14 -1.91 8.49
N HIS A 360 -5.76 -1.74 9.76
CA HIS A 360 -4.86 -2.68 10.44
C HIS A 360 -5.63 -3.92 10.86
N GLU A 361 -5.31 -5.05 10.23
CA GLU A 361 -5.85 -6.35 10.59
C GLU A 361 -5.13 -6.91 11.82
N ARG A 362 -5.88 -7.22 12.89
CA ARG A 362 -5.35 -7.71 14.16
C ARG A 362 -5.67 -9.19 14.41
N TYR A 363 -5.78 -9.99 13.35
CA TYR A 363 -6.02 -11.44 13.44
C TYR A 363 -4.92 -12.20 14.19
N ILE A 364 -3.74 -11.61 14.35
CA ILE A 364 -2.60 -12.18 15.09
C ILE A 364 -2.96 -12.45 16.55
N LEU A 365 -3.75 -11.59 17.21
CA LEU A 365 -4.10 -11.74 18.62
C LEU A 365 -4.89 -13.02 18.92
N PRO A 366 -6.02 -13.33 18.25
CA PRO A 366 -6.72 -14.59 18.46
C PRO A 366 -5.90 -15.81 18.04
N VAL A 367 -5.02 -15.71 17.05
CA VAL A 367 -4.10 -16.81 16.66
C VAL A 367 -3.11 -17.11 17.78
N PHE A 368 -2.48 -16.10 18.39
CA PHE A 368 -1.61 -16.30 19.55
C PHE A 368 -2.35 -16.93 20.72
N LEU A 369 -3.61 -16.55 20.96
CA LEU A 369 -4.41 -17.13 22.02
C LEU A 369 -4.70 -18.62 21.76
N VAL A 370 -5.02 -18.99 20.50
CA VAL A 370 -5.17 -20.41 20.08
C VAL A 370 -3.88 -21.19 20.34
N MET A 371 -2.74 -20.64 19.94
CA MET A 371 -1.44 -21.26 20.18
C MET A 371 -1.17 -21.47 21.67
N ALA A 372 -1.40 -20.45 22.49
CA ALA A 372 -1.21 -20.53 23.94
C ALA A 372 -2.09 -21.61 24.58
N LEU A 373 -3.36 -21.75 24.15
CA LEU A 373 -4.28 -22.79 24.62
C LEU A 373 -3.89 -24.21 24.16
N LEU A 374 -3.19 -24.34 23.03
CA LEU A 374 -2.72 -25.63 22.53
C LEU A 374 -1.38 -26.08 23.16
N LEU A 375 -0.51 -25.15 23.56
CA LEU A 375 0.81 -25.45 24.15
C LEU A 375 0.78 -26.48 25.29
N PRO A 376 -0.13 -26.43 26.29
CA PRO A 376 -0.18 -27.41 27.38
C PRO A 376 -0.46 -28.84 26.90
N ARG A 377 -1.20 -29.00 25.78
CA ARG A 377 -1.52 -30.31 25.19
C ARG A 377 -0.30 -30.99 24.54
N PHE A 378 0.60 -30.22 23.97
CA PHE A 378 1.87 -30.75 23.45
C PHE A 378 2.85 -31.10 24.56
N ARG A 379 2.81 -30.38 25.69
CA ARG A 379 3.66 -30.70 26.87
C ARG A 379 3.27 -31.99 27.58
N GLY A 380 2.02 -32.47 27.44
CA GLY A 380 1.50 -33.70 28.05
C GLY A 380 1.87 -34.98 27.32
N HIS A 381 2.38 -34.94 26.09
CA HIS A 381 2.86 -36.11 25.37
C HIS A 381 4.34 -36.32 25.71
N ARG A 382 4.60 -37.24 26.63
CA ARG A 382 5.92 -37.77 27.01
C ARG A 382 6.63 -38.41 25.78
N TRP A 383 7.15 -37.65 24.90
CA TRP A 383 7.99 -38.13 23.79
C TRP A 383 9.44 -38.38 24.22
N TRP A 384 9.83 -37.91 25.42
CA TRP A 384 11.21 -37.98 25.92
C TRP A 384 11.48 -39.11 26.91
N ARG A 385 10.62 -40.12 27.07
CA ARG A 385 10.86 -41.27 27.94
C ARG A 385 10.98 -42.62 27.19
N ARG A 386 11.60 -42.62 26.01
CA ARG A 386 12.05 -43.88 25.36
C ARG A 386 13.39 -43.65 24.67
N ALA A 387 14.38 -43.18 25.42
CA ALA A 387 15.79 -43.21 25.07
C ALA A 387 16.60 -43.19 26.38
N SER A 388 16.51 -44.28 27.13
CA SER A 388 17.44 -44.72 28.15
C SER A 388 17.22 -46.22 28.38
#